data_57c6c3431ab784132a250338d8ecdc60
#
_entry.id   57c6c3431ab784132a250338d8ecdc60
#
_cell.length_a   1.000
_cell.length_b   1.000
_cell.length_c   1.000
_cell.angle_alpha   90.00
_cell.angle_beta   90.00
_cell.angle_gamma   90.00
#
_symmetry.space_group_name_H-M   'P 1'
#
loop_
_entity.id
_entity.type
_entity.pdbx_description
1 polymer ?
#
loop_
_entity_poly.entity_id
_entity_poly.type
_entity_poly.pdbx_seq_one_letter_code
_entity_poly.pdbx_strand_id
1 'polypeptide(L)'
;ITFHEEGAAWNQVVNDAVTSIEKNDEYHLVSINGGMEQPGGLDLKLEDDDTYRTMTFDDYPLYYEMGEKTMPLAEDVVLKDSSVDPQAEAVETTGADAVAAAINADADNWTTYNTTLVVQGGKVLEVRRIWVP
;
A
#
# COMPACT_ATOMS: atom_id res chain seq x y z
N ILE A 1 10.31 5.49 -14.33
CA ILE A 1 9.76 6.49 -13.38
C ILE A 1 9.99 6.04 -11.94
N THR A 2 10.03 6.99 -11.02
CA THR A 2 10.16 6.73 -9.59
C THR A 2 8.85 7.10 -8.90
N PHE A 3 8.24 6.15 -8.21
CA PHE A 3 6.98 6.36 -7.50
C PHE A 3 7.25 7.00 -6.13
N HIS A 4 6.44 7.98 -5.77
CA HIS A 4 6.57 8.71 -4.51
C HIS A 4 6.23 7.81 -3.30
N GLU A 5 7.06 7.85 -2.27
CA GLU A 5 6.88 7.11 -1.01
C GLU A 5 6.89 5.58 -1.12
N GLU A 6 7.16 5.03 -2.32
CA GLU A 6 7.14 3.59 -2.55
C GLU A 6 8.54 3.00 -2.69
N GLY A 7 8.69 1.73 -2.39
CA GLY A 7 9.96 1.03 -2.49
C GLY A 7 10.34 0.60 -3.91
N ALA A 8 11.57 0.14 -4.08
CA ALA A 8 12.11 -0.28 -5.37
C ALA A 8 11.28 -1.37 -6.07
N ALA A 9 10.74 -2.33 -5.31
CA ALA A 9 9.89 -3.39 -5.86
C ALA A 9 8.58 -2.85 -6.45
N TRP A 10 7.96 -1.88 -5.76
CA TRP A 10 6.78 -1.19 -6.27
C TRP A 10 7.10 -0.42 -7.55
N ASN A 11 8.19 0.35 -7.56
CA ASN A 11 8.63 1.06 -8.75
C ASN A 11 8.84 0.14 -9.95
N GLN A 12 9.39 -1.06 -9.73
CA GLN A 12 9.56 -2.05 -10.80
C GLN A 12 8.20 -2.50 -11.35
N VAL A 13 7.25 -2.82 -10.50
CA VAL A 13 5.89 -3.23 -10.90
C VAL A 13 5.20 -2.12 -11.68
N VAL A 14 5.28 -0.89 -11.21
CA VAL A 14 4.69 0.26 -11.89
C VAL A 14 5.32 0.46 -13.26
N ASN A 15 6.64 0.42 -13.37
CA ASN A 15 7.35 0.59 -14.64
C ASN A 15 7.01 -0.51 -15.65
N ASP A 16 6.87 -1.75 -15.19
CA ASP A 16 6.52 -2.88 -16.06
C ASP A 16 5.08 -2.77 -16.62
N ALA A 17 4.23 -2.02 -15.94
CA ALA A 17 2.82 -1.83 -16.32
C ALA A 17 2.54 -0.52 -17.07
N VAL A 18 3.55 0.33 -17.30
CA VAL A 18 3.38 1.58 -18.06
C VAL A 18 2.92 1.29 -19.48
N THR A 19 1.79 1.87 -19.89
CA THR A 19 1.23 1.71 -21.24
C THR A 19 1.37 2.94 -22.11
N SER A 20 1.43 4.13 -21.51
CA SER A 20 1.69 5.38 -22.26
C SER A 20 2.32 6.45 -21.38
N ILE A 21 3.09 7.32 -22.01
CA ILE A 21 3.66 8.54 -21.41
C ILE A 21 3.37 9.69 -22.36
N GLU A 22 2.65 10.69 -21.86
CA GLU A 22 2.36 11.92 -22.59
C GLU A 22 3.01 13.11 -21.88
N LYS A 23 3.82 13.87 -22.60
CA LYS A 23 4.48 15.08 -22.11
C LYS A 23 4.22 16.23 -23.07
N ASN A 24 3.81 17.37 -22.50
CA ASN A 24 3.81 18.65 -23.21
C ASN A 24 4.09 19.77 -22.22
N ASP A 25 3.99 21.03 -22.65
CA ASP A 25 4.27 22.20 -21.81
C ASP A 25 3.24 22.42 -20.69
N GLU A 26 2.08 21.73 -20.74
CA GLU A 26 0.98 21.90 -19.80
C GLU A 26 0.87 20.74 -18.82
N TYR A 27 1.20 19.52 -19.23
CA TYR A 27 1.06 18.33 -18.38
C TYR A 27 2.07 17.24 -18.69
N HIS A 28 2.21 16.34 -17.74
CA HIS A 28 3.00 15.13 -17.85
C HIS A 28 2.18 13.98 -17.27
N LEU A 29 1.61 13.15 -18.13
CA LEU A 29 0.72 12.06 -17.78
C LEU A 29 1.34 10.71 -18.08
N VAL A 30 1.36 9.82 -17.10
CA VAL A 30 1.79 8.43 -17.24
C VAL A 30 0.61 7.53 -16.94
N SER A 31 0.27 6.65 -17.87
CA SER A 31 -0.84 5.71 -17.73
C SER A 31 -0.35 4.29 -17.50
N ILE A 32 -0.97 3.60 -16.57
CA ILE A 32 -0.72 2.21 -16.19
C ILE A 32 -1.91 1.36 -16.65
N ASN A 33 -1.64 0.28 -17.35
CA ASN A 33 -2.68 -0.66 -17.84
C ASN A 33 -3.82 0.03 -18.59
N GLY A 34 -3.51 1.04 -19.39
CA GLY A 34 -4.51 1.75 -20.21
C GLY A 34 -5.16 2.95 -19.52
N GLY A 35 -4.70 3.31 -18.31
CA GLY A 35 -5.20 4.48 -17.59
C GLY A 35 -6.39 4.18 -16.67
N MET A 36 -6.79 5.20 -15.95
CA MET A 36 -7.75 5.15 -14.85
C MET A 36 -9.17 4.69 -15.28
N GLU A 37 -9.54 4.86 -16.55
CA GLU A 37 -10.83 4.42 -17.09
C GLU A 37 -10.89 2.93 -17.42
N GLN A 38 -9.76 2.23 -17.39
CA GLN A 38 -9.68 0.80 -17.67
C GLN A 38 -9.63 -0.02 -16.38
N PRO A 39 -10.18 -1.26 -16.38
CA PRO A 39 -10.06 -2.14 -15.21
C PRO A 39 -8.60 -2.36 -14.83
N GLY A 40 -8.26 -2.09 -13.55
CA GLY A 40 -6.88 -2.19 -13.05
C GLY A 40 -5.92 -1.11 -13.56
N GLY A 41 -6.44 -0.10 -14.26
CA GLY A 41 -5.65 1.01 -14.78
C GLY A 41 -5.49 2.14 -13.77
N LEU A 42 -4.38 2.88 -13.93
CA LEU A 42 -4.03 4.03 -13.11
C LEU A 42 -3.50 5.14 -13.99
N ASP A 43 -3.71 6.39 -13.57
CA ASP A 43 -2.99 7.55 -14.07
C ASP A 43 -2.09 8.10 -12.98
N LEU A 44 -0.88 8.50 -13.36
CA LEU A 44 0.12 9.03 -12.45
C LEU A 44 0.37 10.51 -12.72
N LYS A 45 0.49 11.26 -11.64
CA LYS A 45 0.81 12.68 -11.64
C LYS A 45 2.27 12.87 -11.24
N LEU A 46 2.99 13.73 -11.98
CA LEU A 46 4.34 14.15 -11.62
C LEU A 46 4.29 15.14 -10.44
N GLU A 47 5.10 14.86 -9.42
CA GLU A 47 5.31 15.76 -8.28
C GLU A 47 6.54 16.65 -8.49
N ASP A 48 6.73 17.65 -7.62
CA ASP A 48 7.83 18.63 -7.74
C ASP A 48 9.22 18.02 -7.53
N ASP A 49 9.33 16.84 -6.94
CA ASP A 49 10.58 16.11 -6.69
C ASP A 49 10.92 15.10 -7.78
N ASP A 50 10.29 15.19 -8.95
CA ASP A 50 10.42 14.27 -10.08
C ASP A 50 9.95 12.83 -9.79
N THR A 51 9.18 12.62 -8.76
CA THR A 51 8.50 11.36 -8.49
C THR A 51 7.05 11.39 -8.95
N TYR A 52 6.44 10.22 -9.08
CA TYR A 52 5.06 10.09 -9.54
C TYR A 52 4.16 9.60 -8.40
N ARG A 53 2.99 10.18 -8.34
CA ARG A 53 1.93 9.80 -7.39
C ARG A 53 0.68 9.39 -8.15
N THR A 54 -0.05 8.43 -7.65
CA THR A 54 -1.33 8.01 -8.22
C THR A 54 -2.33 9.17 -8.19
N MET A 55 -2.99 9.41 -9.31
CA MET A 55 -4.12 10.33 -9.37
C MET A 55 -5.38 9.63 -8.87
N THR A 56 -6.14 10.30 -8.03
CA THR A 56 -7.45 9.85 -7.57
C THR A 56 -8.47 10.98 -7.72
N PHE A 57 -9.74 10.62 -7.88
CA PHE A 57 -10.81 11.62 -7.97
C PHE A 57 -11.13 12.28 -6.61
N ASP A 58 -10.91 11.55 -5.51
CA ASP A 58 -11.35 11.96 -4.17
C ASP A 58 -10.27 11.82 -3.10
N ASP A 59 -9.01 11.88 -3.46
CA ASP A 59 -7.85 11.69 -2.56
C ASP A 59 -7.85 10.35 -1.80
N TYR A 60 -8.60 9.35 -2.27
CA TYR A 60 -8.55 8.01 -1.72
C TYR A 60 -7.31 7.28 -2.23
N PRO A 61 -6.65 6.50 -1.37
CA PRO A 61 -5.54 5.68 -1.82
C PRO A 61 -6.01 4.64 -2.84
N LEU A 62 -5.30 4.52 -3.95
CA LEU A 62 -5.52 3.44 -4.89
C LEU A 62 -4.65 2.25 -4.50
N TYR A 63 -5.27 1.08 -4.51
CA TYR A 63 -4.57 -0.17 -4.24
C TYR A 63 -4.30 -0.89 -5.55
N TYR A 64 -3.05 -1.23 -5.76
CA TYR A 64 -2.60 -1.99 -6.92
C TYR A 64 -2.39 -3.44 -6.50
N GLU A 65 -3.09 -4.38 -7.13
CA GLU A 65 -2.95 -5.80 -6.83
C GLU A 65 -1.62 -6.32 -7.38
N MET A 66 -0.78 -6.81 -6.50
CA MET A 66 0.55 -7.33 -6.83
C MET A 66 0.62 -8.86 -6.72
N GLY A 67 -0.49 -9.55 -6.43
CA GLY A 67 -0.53 -10.97 -6.15
C GLY A 67 -0.18 -11.31 -4.71
N GLU A 68 -0.02 -12.61 -4.44
CA GLU A 68 0.31 -13.09 -3.11
C GLU A 68 1.82 -13.16 -2.90
N LYS A 69 2.27 -12.68 -1.74
CA LYS A 69 3.65 -12.80 -1.28
C LYS A 69 3.68 -13.24 0.16
N THR A 70 4.63 -14.10 0.49
CA THR A 70 4.90 -14.51 1.87
C THR A 70 6.15 -13.77 2.35
N MET A 71 6.02 -13.05 3.46
CA MET A 71 7.12 -12.31 4.06
C MET A 71 7.20 -12.61 5.57
N PRO A 72 8.41 -12.70 6.13
CA PRO A 72 8.56 -12.84 7.57
C PRO A 72 8.20 -11.54 8.30
N LEU A 73 7.73 -11.66 9.53
CA LEU A 73 7.62 -10.53 10.45
C LEU A 73 9.03 -10.17 10.96
N ALA A 74 9.33 -8.87 11.07
CA ALA A 74 10.55 -8.43 11.74
C ALA A 74 10.49 -8.82 13.24
N GLU A 75 11.64 -9.01 13.87
CA GLU A 75 11.71 -9.39 15.29
C GLU A 75 11.03 -8.36 16.20
N ASP A 76 11.12 -7.09 15.83
CA ASP A 76 10.54 -5.94 16.53
C ASP A 76 9.24 -5.42 15.90
N VAL A 77 8.56 -6.25 15.11
CA VAL A 77 7.30 -5.87 14.47
C VAL A 77 6.29 -5.36 15.47
N VAL A 78 5.53 -4.34 15.08
CA VAL A 78 4.48 -3.75 15.91
C VAL A 78 3.14 -3.93 15.20
N LEU A 79 2.16 -4.43 15.93
CA LEU A 79 0.76 -4.43 15.52
C LEU A 79 0.04 -3.27 16.20
N LYS A 80 -0.60 -2.42 15.41
CA LYS A 80 -1.48 -1.34 15.88
C LYS A 80 -2.90 -1.66 15.46
N ASP A 81 -3.75 -2.03 16.41
CA ASP A 81 -5.10 -2.53 16.15
C ASP A 81 -6.16 -1.58 16.70
N SER A 82 -6.93 -0.97 15.83
CA SER A 82 -8.08 -0.11 16.12
C SER A 82 -9.39 -0.72 15.66
N SER A 83 -9.41 -2.01 15.34
CA SER A 83 -10.56 -2.67 14.73
C SER A 83 -11.76 -2.85 15.65
N VAL A 84 -11.55 -2.85 16.97
CA VAL A 84 -12.62 -3.06 17.96
C VAL A 84 -13.32 -1.75 18.31
N ASP A 85 -12.55 -0.69 18.51
CA ASP A 85 -13.07 0.62 18.88
C ASP A 85 -12.32 1.73 18.14
N PRO A 86 -12.94 2.31 17.08
CA PRO A 86 -12.27 3.33 16.28
C PRO A 86 -12.07 4.67 17.00
N GLN A 87 -12.72 4.86 18.16
CA GLN A 87 -12.60 6.07 18.97
C GLN A 87 -11.57 5.96 20.09
N ALA A 88 -11.11 4.74 20.39
CA ALA A 88 -10.04 4.49 21.34
C ALA A 88 -8.67 4.53 20.65
N GLU A 89 -7.61 4.67 21.45
CA GLU A 89 -6.26 4.46 20.94
C GLU A 89 -6.08 3.02 20.45
N ALA A 90 -5.26 2.85 19.40
CA ALA A 90 -4.92 1.53 18.91
C ALA A 90 -4.29 0.67 20.00
N VAL A 91 -4.68 -0.59 20.08
CA VAL A 91 -4.01 -1.57 20.94
C VAL A 91 -2.70 -1.97 20.25
N GLU A 92 -1.57 -1.77 20.93
CA GLU A 92 -0.25 -2.13 20.42
C GLU A 92 0.23 -3.47 20.95
N THR A 93 0.73 -4.31 20.04
CA THR A 93 1.40 -5.56 20.33
C THR A 93 2.77 -5.53 19.66
N THR A 94 3.84 -5.86 20.36
CA THR A 94 5.21 -5.80 19.85
C THR A 94 5.86 -7.19 19.91
N GLY A 95 6.64 -7.49 18.87
CA GLY A 95 7.40 -8.72 18.74
C GLY A 95 6.74 -9.74 17.81
N ALA A 96 7.57 -10.47 17.05
CA ALA A 96 7.10 -11.38 16.01
C ALA A 96 6.14 -12.46 16.55
N ASP A 97 6.48 -13.11 17.65
CA ASP A 97 5.68 -14.18 18.23
C ASP A 97 4.32 -13.68 18.75
N ALA A 98 4.33 -12.54 19.46
CA ALA A 98 3.11 -11.95 20.00
C ALA A 98 2.19 -11.41 18.90
N VAL A 99 2.76 -10.78 17.87
CA VAL A 99 1.99 -10.29 16.71
C VAL A 99 1.42 -11.45 15.92
N ALA A 100 2.19 -12.50 15.67
CA ALA A 100 1.70 -13.70 14.98
C ALA A 100 0.55 -14.37 15.77
N ALA A 101 0.67 -14.48 17.08
CA ALA A 101 -0.39 -15.01 17.93
C ALA A 101 -1.67 -14.17 17.86
N ALA A 102 -1.55 -12.83 17.88
CA ALA A 102 -2.69 -11.92 17.77
C ALA A 102 -3.38 -12.02 16.39
N ILE A 103 -2.62 -12.14 15.32
CA ILE A 103 -3.15 -12.34 13.97
C ILE A 103 -3.90 -13.68 13.88
N ASN A 104 -3.28 -14.74 14.34
CA ASN A 104 -3.87 -16.09 14.29
C ASN A 104 -5.11 -16.26 15.18
N ALA A 105 -5.20 -15.48 16.26
CA ALA A 105 -6.37 -15.49 17.13
C ALA A 105 -7.65 -14.97 16.44
N ASP A 106 -7.51 -14.21 15.36
CA ASP A 106 -8.61 -13.61 14.59
C ASP A 106 -8.35 -13.73 13.09
N ALA A 107 -7.90 -14.90 12.64
CA ALA A 107 -7.32 -15.14 11.33
C ALA A 107 -8.20 -14.74 10.14
N ASP A 108 -9.54 -14.82 10.29
CA ASP A 108 -10.48 -14.54 9.19
C ASP A 108 -10.82 -13.06 9.01
N ASN A 109 -10.36 -12.18 9.90
CA ASN A 109 -10.74 -10.78 9.93
C ASN A 109 -9.62 -9.81 9.50
N TRP A 110 -8.65 -10.28 8.74
CA TRP A 110 -7.60 -9.49 8.13
C TRP A 110 -7.84 -9.41 6.63
N THR A 111 -8.16 -8.21 6.15
CA THR A 111 -8.55 -8.00 4.75
C THR A 111 -7.78 -6.83 4.14
N THR A 112 -7.84 -6.71 2.83
CA THR A 112 -7.28 -5.55 2.11
C THR A 112 -7.95 -4.23 2.47
N TYR A 113 -9.15 -4.28 3.04
CA TYR A 113 -9.91 -3.08 3.40
C TYR A 113 -9.59 -2.56 4.81
N ASN A 114 -9.13 -3.42 5.70
CA ASN A 114 -8.88 -3.05 7.09
C ASN A 114 -7.42 -3.14 7.52
N THR A 115 -6.54 -3.73 6.71
CA THR A 115 -5.16 -4.03 7.09
C THR A 115 -4.17 -3.33 6.18
N THR A 116 -3.20 -2.65 6.80
CA THR A 116 -2.06 -2.03 6.11
C THR A 116 -0.77 -2.61 6.67
N LEU A 117 0.16 -2.94 5.79
CA LEU A 117 1.49 -3.44 6.15
C LEU A 117 2.55 -2.40 5.79
N VAL A 118 3.50 -2.19 6.71
CA VAL A 118 4.74 -1.46 6.41
C VAL A 118 5.83 -2.49 6.21
N VAL A 119 6.42 -2.51 5.01
CA VAL A 119 7.41 -3.50 4.59
C VAL A 119 8.71 -2.81 4.26
N GLN A 120 9.82 -3.34 4.76
CA GLN A 120 11.17 -2.88 4.44
C GLN A 120 12.14 -4.05 4.47
N GLY A 121 13.01 -4.13 3.47
CA GLY A 121 14.04 -5.18 3.41
C GLY A 121 13.45 -6.61 3.35
N GLY A 122 12.26 -6.78 2.73
CA GLY A 122 11.59 -8.07 2.64
C GLY A 122 10.94 -8.55 3.94
N LYS A 123 10.82 -7.69 4.94
CA LYS A 123 10.20 -7.99 6.24
C LYS A 123 9.06 -7.04 6.54
N VAL A 124 8.05 -7.52 7.25
CA VAL A 124 6.96 -6.70 7.77
C VAL A 124 7.41 -6.04 9.07
N LEU A 125 7.48 -4.71 9.07
CA LEU A 125 7.88 -3.92 10.24
C LEU A 125 6.71 -3.51 11.10
N GLU A 126 5.55 -3.27 10.50
CA GLU A 126 4.36 -2.84 11.19
C GLU A 126 3.13 -3.40 10.51
N VAL A 127 2.15 -3.78 11.31
CA VAL A 127 0.81 -4.16 10.87
C VAL A 127 -0.18 -3.20 11.50
N ARG A 128 -1.05 -2.60 10.70
CA ARG A 128 -2.12 -1.72 11.17
C ARG A 128 -3.45 -2.31 10.77
N ARG A 129 -4.37 -2.38 11.71
CA ARG A 129 -5.75 -2.77 11.42
C ARG A 129 -6.71 -1.69 11.91
N ILE A 130 -7.65 -1.32 11.06
CA ILE A 130 -8.68 -0.32 11.36
C ILE A 130 -10.06 -0.99 11.47
N TRP A 131 -10.98 -0.29 12.11
CA TRP A 131 -12.39 -0.67 12.12
C TRP A 131 -13.02 -0.34 10.75
N VAL A 132 -13.79 -1.28 10.21
CA VAL A 132 -14.56 -1.13 8.96
C VAL A 132 -15.99 -1.52 9.24
N PRO A 133 -16.99 -0.69 8.82
CA PRO A 133 -18.40 -1.01 9.01
C PRO A 133 -18.87 -2.24 8.26
#